data_ad7bae5fb1ccb1789ff404585e8204e3
#
_entry.id   ad7bae5fb1ccb1789ff404585e8204e3
#
_cell.length_a   1.000
_cell.length_b   1.000
_cell.length_c   1.000
_cell.angle_alpha   90.00
_cell.angle_beta   90.00
_cell.angle_gamma   90.00
#
_symmetry.space_group_name_H-M   'P 1'
#
loop_
_entity.id
_entity.type
_entity.pdbx_description
1 polymer ?
#
loop_
_entity_poly.entity_id
_entity_poly.type
_entity_poly.pdbx_seq_one_letter_code
_entity_poly.pdbx_strand_id
1 'polypeptide(L)'
;MWKNSWVKALDKWETRWIDSFRITQNIGRGMIFTGTNSWKNYTVSSKLKLQLVKSGGIVARIQGLKRYYAFELTSNNKLRIVKMLYDLEILEEIDFNFEFYKEYNLSFKVHDNKLFGYVNNELKIETKDQSNVLNYGGMGLIAEDGTMSSNEVHVS
;
A
#
# COMPACT_ATOMS: atom_id res chain seq x y z
N MET A 1 10.64 -0.48 -19.58
CA MET A 1 9.54 0.22 -18.89
C MET A 1 9.44 -0.30 -17.46
N TRP A 2 9.18 0.58 -16.54
CA TRP A 2 9.11 0.21 -15.14
C TRP A 2 8.04 -0.85 -14.82
N LYS A 3 6.96 -0.91 -15.60
CA LYS A 3 5.91 -1.94 -15.47
C LYS A 3 6.47 -3.36 -15.54
N ASN A 4 7.50 -3.57 -16.33
CA ASN A 4 8.09 -4.90 -16.54
C ASN A 4 8.91 -5.38 -15.33
N SER A 5 9.25 -4.47 -14.40
CA SER A 5 10.00 -4.82 -13.19
C SER A 5 9.10 -5.18 -12.01
N TRP A 6 7.77 -5.13 -12.18
CA TRP A 6 6.82 -5.42 -11.13
C TRP A 6 6.45 -6.90 -11.09
N VAL A 7 6.37 -7.44 -9.89
CA VAL A 7 5.89 -8.79 -9.65
C VAL A 7 4.37 -8.73 -9.46
N LYS A 8 3.65 -9.53 -10.23
CA LYS A 8 2.20 -9.60 -10.16
C LYS A 8 1.75 -10.69 -9.20
N ALA A 9 0.93 -10.29 -8.22
CA ALA A 9 0.23 -11.21 -7.33
C ALA A 9 -1.22 -10.77 -7.26
N LEU A 10 -1.85 -10.67 -8.44
CA LEU A 10 -3.19 -10.13 -8.65
C LEU A 10 -3.95 -10.98 -9.66
N ASP A 11 -5.27 -10.95 -9.58
CA ASP A 11 -6.13 -11.57 -10.61
C ASP A 11 -6.02 -10.83 -11.94
N LYS A 12 -5.90 -9.52 -11.88
CA LYS A 12 -5.86 -8.69 -13.07
C LYS A 12 -5.06 -7.43 -12.85
N TRP A 13 -4.20 -7.09 -13.82
CA TRP A 13 -3.44 -5.84 -13.84
C TRP A 13 -3.59 -5.19 -15.20
N GLU A 14 -4.11 -3.97 -15.21
CA GLU A 14 -4.28 -3.18 -16.42
C GLU A 14 -3.53 -1.86 -16.31
N THR A 15 -3.05 -1.34 -17.46
CA THR A 15 -2.58 0.03 -17.55
C THR A 15 -3.51 0.79 -18.48
N ARG A 16 -3.76 2.05 -18.15
CA ARG A 16 -4.62 2.93 -18.94
C ARG A 16 -3.91 4.26 -19.15
N TRP A 17 -4.28 4.95 -20.24
CA TRP A 17 -3.68 6.25 -20.51
C TRP A 17 -4.15 7.35 -19.53
N ILE A 18 -5.33 7.17 -18.87
CA ILE A 18 -5.85 8.10 -17.86
C ILE A 18 -5.23 7.78 -16.49
N ASP A 19 -5.23 6.49 -16.11
CA ASP A 19 -4.63 5.98 -14.88
C ASP A 19 -3.46 5.09 -15.26
N SER A 20 -2.33 5.24 -14.59
CA SER A 20 -1.15 4.41 -14.87
C SER A 20 -1.39 2.94 -14.58
N PHE A 21 -2.21 2.65 -13.55
CA PHE A 21 -2.54 1.30 -13.15
C PHE A 21 -4.00 1.16 -12.80
N ARG A 22 -4.48 -0.04 -13.04
CA ARG A 22 -5.73 -0.49 -12.47
C ARG A 22 -5.49 -1.89 -11.92
N ILE A 23 -5.76 -2.08 -10.65
CA ILE A 23 -5.49 -3.31 -9.92
C ILE A 23 -6.82 -3.91 -9.50
N THR A 24 -7.06 -5.17 -9.84
CA THR A 24 -8.27 -5.88 -9.46
C THR A 24 -7.91 -7.17 -8.75
N GLN A 25 -8.54 -7.39 -7.60
CA GLN A 25 -8.44 -8.64 -6.86
C GLN A 25 -9.86 -9.05 -6.47
N ASN A 26 -10.36 -10.14 -7.03
CA ASN A 26 -11.74 -10.57 -6.84
C ASN A 26 -12.01 -11.05 -5.43
N ILE A 27 -11.11 -11.82 -4.86
CA ILE A 27 -11.22 -12.37 -3.51
C ILE A 27 -9.88 -12.26 -2.82
N GLY A 28 -9.88 -11.73 -1.59
CA GLY A 28 -8.69 -11.63 -0.75
C GLY A 28 -7.77 -10.47 -1.14
N ARG A 29 -6.55 -10.54 -0.66
CA ARG A 29 -5.54 -9.47 -0.84
C ARG A 29 -4.64 -9.81 -2.01
N GLY A 30 -4.51 -8.87 -2.93
CA GLY A 30 -3.60 -8.98 -4.06
C GLY A 30 -2.71 -7.75 -4.16
N MET A 31 -1.50 -7.91 -4.70
CA MET A 31 -0.57 -6.81 -4.80
C MET A 31 0.33 -6.90 -6.02
N ILE A 32 0.87 -5.74 -6.43
CA ILE A 32 2.02 -5.66 -7.32
C ILE A 32 3.14 -4.98 -6.57
N PHE A 33 4.35 -5.47 -6.72
CA PHE A 33 5.48 -4.92 -6.00
C PHE A 33 6.79 -5.03 -6.79
N THR A 34 7.74 -4.19 -6.40
CA THR A 34 9.10 -4.15 -6.96
C THR A 34 10.05 -3.63 -5.90
N GLY A 35 11.34 -3.70 -6.19
CA GLY A 35 12.39 -3.23 -5.30
C GLY A 35 13.34 -4.35 -4.92
N THR A 36 14.25 -4.04 -4.02
CA THR A 36 15.29 -4.97 -3.60
C THR A 36 15.31 -5.14 -2.09
N ASN A 37 15.99 -6.20 -1.64
CA ASN A 37 16.20 -6.43 -0.21
C ASN A 37 17.18 -5.42 0.41
N SER A 38 17.79 -4.56 -0.38
CA SER A 38 18.70 -3.52 0.14
C SER A 38 17.97 -2.23 0.56
N TRP A 39 16.71 -2.06 0.21
CA TRP A 39 15.94 -0.88 0.59
C TRP A 39 15.51 -0.98 2.05
N LYS A 40 15.87 0.02 2.85
CA LYS A 40 15.59 0.02 4.29
C LYS A 40 14.69 1.17 4.71
N ASN A 41 15.15 2.40 4.54
CA ASN A 41 14.43 3.61 4.94
C ASN A 41 14.05 4.38 3.69
N TYR A 42 12.74 4.61 3.50
CA TYR A 42 12.27 5.29 2.30
C TYR A 42 10.81 5.71 2.46
N THR A 43 10.35 6.50 1.50
CA THR A 43 8.95 6.93 1.40
C THR A 43 8.41 6.49 0.05
N VAL A 44 7.22 5.90 0.07
CA VAL A 44 6.50 5.51 -1.15
C VAL A 44 5.26 6.39 -1.26
N SER A 45 5.08 7.03 -2.40
CA SER A 45 3.94 7.92 -2.64
C SER A 45 3.21 7.52 -3.91
N SER A 46 1.90 7.61 -3.88
CA SER A 46 1.07 7.38 -5.07
C SER A 46 -0.29 8.04 -4.89
N LYS A 47 -0.86 8.50 -6.00
CA LYS A 47 -2.25 8.97 -6.04
C LYS A 47 -3.14 7.78 -6.33
N LEU A 48 -4.00 7.43 -5.38
CA LEU A 48 -4.85 6.25 -5.44
C LEU A 48 -6.31 6.64 -5.51
N LYS A 49 -7.06 5.90 -6.30
CA LYS A 49 -8.51 5.99 -6.39
C LYS A 49 -9.08 4.61 -6.15
N LEU A 50 -9.76 4.44 -5.02
CA LEU A 50 -10.42 3.18 -4.70
C LEU A 50 -11.80 3.16 -5.36
N GLN A 51 -12.04 2.08 -6.08
CA GLN A 51 -13.34 1.80 -6.66
C GLN A 51 -14.09 0.86 -5.71
N LEU A 52 -14.93 -0.01 -6.16
CA LEU A 52 -15.62 -0.94 -5.26
C LEU A 52 -14.62 -1.95 -4.70
N VAL A 53 -14.10 -1.70 -3.52
CA VAL A 53 -13.01 -2.44 -2.90
C VAL A 53 -13.16 -2.43 -1.38
N LYS A 54 -12.72 -3.50 -0.71
CA LYS A 54 -12.72 -3.54 0.75
C LYS A 54 -11.62 -2.65 1.33
N SER A 55 -10.43 -2.73 0.78
CA SER A 55 -9.32 -1.86 1.17
C SER A 55 -8.30 -1.75 0.04
N GLY A 56 -7.51 -0.69 0.08
CA GLY A 56 -6.43 -0.50 -0.87
C GLY A 56 -5.41 0.50 -0.35
N GLY A 57 -4.17 0.38 -0.81
CA GLY A 57 -3.13 1.26 -0.35
C GLY A 57 -1.74 0.91 -0.86
N ILE A 58 -0.76 1.29 -0.06
CA ILE A 58 0.66 1.16 -0.38
C ILE A 58 1.30 0.14 0.56
N VAL A 59 2.17 -0.70 0.01
CA VAL A 59 2.98 -1.64 0.79
C VAL A 59 4.44 -1.25 0.76
N ALA A 60 5.13 -1.50 1.86
CA ALA A 60 6.54 -1.22 2.01
C ALA A 60 7.23 -2.37 2.73
N ARG A 61 8.56 -2.45 2.56
CA ARG A 61 9.41 -3.50 3.12
C ARG A 61 8.87 -4.89 2.84
N ILE A 62 8.40 -5.09 1.61
CA ILE A 62 7.92 -6.38 1.15
C ILE A 62 9.11 -7.35 1.04
N GLN A 63 9.00 -8.47 1.71
CA GLN A 63 9.96 -9.57 1.65
C GLN A 63 9.32 -10.83 1.06
N GLY A 64 8.01 -10.80 0.85
CA GLY A 64 7.21 -11.88 0.32
C GLY A 64 5.73 -11.58 0.50
N LEU A 65 4.86 -12.47 0.00
CA LEU A 65 3.40 -12.27 0.06
C LEU A 65 2.83 -12.30 1.48
N LYS A 66 3.59 -12.81 2.43
CA LYS A 66 3.20 -12.91 3.84
C LYS A 66 4.12 -12.10 4.76
N ARG A 67 4.90 -11.17 4.21
CA ARG A 67 5.87 -10.38 4.98
C ARG A 67 5.94 -8.97 4.41
N TYR A 68 5.20 -8.02 5.00
CA TYR A 68 5.20 -6.62 4.57
C TYR A 68 4.50 -5.70 5.58
N TYR A 69 4.65 -4.39 5.38
CA TYR A 69 3.81 -3.37 6.00
C TYR A 69 2.91 -2.75 4.94
N ALA A 70 1.70 -2.36 5.32
CA ALA A 70 0.79 -1.68 4.41
C ALA A 70 0.12 -0.48 5.09
N PHE A 71 -0.06 0.58 4.30
CA PHE A 71 -0.81 1.77 4.68
C PHE A 71 -2.06 1.80 3.80
N GLU A 72 -3.23 1.65 4.40
CA GLU A 72 -4.46 1.34 3.69
C GLU A 72 -5.62 2.25 4.05
N LEU A 73 -6.45 2.56 3.02
CA LEU A 73 -7.81 3.06 3.18
C LEU A 73 -8.75 1.88 3.13
N THR A 74 -9.77 1.88 3.99
CA THR A 74 -10.78 0.80 4.01
C THR A 74 -12.17 1.34 3.76
N SER A 75 -13.03 0.50 3.17
CA SER A 75 -14.43 0.86 2.91
C SER A 75 -15.25 1.07 4.19
N ASN A 76 -14.71 0.72 5.35
CA ASN A 76 -15.32 0.98 6.65
C ASN A 76 -14.98 2.36 7.21
N ASN A 77 -14.47 3.27 6.38
CA ASN A 77 -14.04 4.60 6.79
C ASN A 77 -12.92 4.55 7.84
N LYS A 78 -11.92 3.72 7.58
CA LYS A 78 -10.72 3.62 8.40
C LYS A 78 -9.48 3.86 7.56
N LEU A 79 -8.49 4.45 8.20
CA LEU A 79 -7.13 4.58 7.68
C LEU A 79 -6.25 3.81 8.65
N ARG A 80 -5.43 2.89 8.14
CA ARG A 80 -4.69 1.99 9.02
C ARG A 80 -3.30 1.67 8.50
N ILE A 81 -2.41 1.34 9.44
CA ILE A 81 -1.11 0.73 9.15
C ILE A 81 -1.16 -0.69 9.68
N VAL A 82 -0.88 -1.64 8.81
CA VAL A 82 -0.93 -3.06 9.15
C VAL A 82 0.42 -3.71 8.90
N LYS A 83 0.65 -4.81 9.60
CA LYS A 83 1.81 -5.68 9.41
C LYS A 83 1.31 -7.06 9.03
N MET A 84 1.85 -7.59 7.94
CA MET A 84 1.67 -8.97 7.57
C MET A 84 2.97 -9.71 7.88
N LEU A 85 2.92 -10.59 8.85
CA LEU A 85 4.01 -11.52 9.17
C LEU A 85 3.34 -12.88 9.39
N TYR A 86 2.99 -13.50 8.26
CA TYR A 86 2.16 -14.70 8.12
C TYR A 86 0.71 -14.47 8.53
N ASP A 87 0.44 -13.65 9.55
CA ASP A 87 -0.90 -13.22 9.96
C ASP A 87 -0.98 -11.70 9.91
N LEU A 88 -2.18 -11.18 9.66
CA LEU A 88 -2.41 -9.74 9.61
C LEU A 88 -2.59 -9.16 11.00
N GLU A 89 -1.81 -8.12 11.31
CA GLU A 89 -1.91 -7.36 12.55
C GLU A 89 -2.13 -5.89 12.23
N ILE A 90 -3.12 -5.28 12.84
CA ILE A 90 -3.34 -3.84 12.72
C ILE A 90 -2.46 -3.16 13.76
N LEU A 91 -1.46 -2.39 13.32
CA LEU A 91 -0.57 -1.68 14.22
C LEU A 91 -1.17 -0.39 14.73
N GLU A 92 -1.91 0.32 13.88
CA GLU A 92 -2.61 1.56 14.23
C GLU A 92 -3.78 1.75 13.27
N GLU A 93 -4.89 2.32 13.77
CA GLU A 93 -6.08 2.56 12.97
C GLU A 93 -6.79 3.81 13.47
N ILE A 94 -7.23 4.66 12.54
CA ILE A 94 -8.01 5.86 12.86
C ILE A 94 -9.25 5.92 11.96
N ASP A 95 -10.23 6.70 12.38
CA ASP A 95 -11.38 7.01 11.54
C ASP A 95 -10.95 7.95 10.42
N PHE A 96 -11.45 7.69 9.22
CA PHE A 96 -11.17 8.52 8.06
C PHE A 96 -12.36 8.47 7.10
N ASN A 97 -12.95 9.61 6.81
CA ASN A 97 -14.05 9.71 5.87
C ASN A 97 -13.54 9.46 4.46
N PHE A 98 -13.83 8.26 3.97
CA PHE A 98 -13.37 7.78 2.68
C PHE A 98 -14.52 7.79 1.67
N GLU A 99 -14.22 8.22 0.44
CA GLU A 99 -15.17 8.21 -0.66
C GLU A 99 -14.63 7.36 -1.80
N PHE A 100 -15.45 6.47 -2.35
CA PHE A 100 -15.12 5.73 -3.57
C PHE A 100 -14.96 6.71 -4.73
N TYR A 101 -14.09 6.36 -5.66
CA TYR A 101 -13.80 7.12 -6.88
C TYR A 101 -13.17 8.49 -6.66
N LYS A 102 -12.86 8.85 -5.41
CA LYS A 102 -12.10 10.05 -5.11
C LYS A 102 -10.61 9.73 -5.05
N GLU A 103 -9.79 10.60 -5.64
CA GLU A 103 -8.35 10.44 -5.64
C GLU A 103 -7.75 10.93 -4.32
N TYR A 104 -6.89 10.11 -3.72
CA TYR A 104 -6.13 10.47 -2.52
C TYR A 104 -4.64 10.30 -2.80
N ASN A 105 -3.84 11.30 -2.42
CA ASN A 105 -2.39 11.19 -2.49
C ASN A 105 -1.90 10.57 -1.19
N LEU A 106 -1.51 9.31 -1.24
CA LEU A 106 -0.98 8.59 -0.09
C LEU A 106 0.53 8.56 -0.11
N SER A 107 1.14 8.75 1.05
CA SER A 107 2.59 8.56 1.23
C SER A 107 2.82 7.71 2.45
N PHE A 108 3.62 6.67 2.30
CA PHE A 108 3.97 5.75 3.37
C PHE A 108 5.48 5.81 3.60
N LYS A 109 5.88 6.30 4.77
CA LYS A 109 7.29 6.44 5.14
C LYS A 109 7.65 5.37 6.15
N VAL A 110 8.75 4.67 5.87
CA VAL A 110 9.31 3.68 6.80
C VAL A 110 10.72 4.13 7.18
N HIS A 111 10.97 4.24 8.47
CA HIS A 111 12.27 4.68 8.99
C HIS A 111 12.57 3.93 10.27
N ASP A 112 13.59 3.06 10.25
CA ASP A 112 13.90 2.12 11.32
C ASP A 112 12.65 1.32 11.70
N ASN A 113 12.16 1.38 12.95
CA ASN A 113 10.94 0.70 13.35
C ASN A 113 9.71 1.60 13.34
N LYS A 114 9.82 2.82 12.78
CA LYS A 114 8.74 3.81 12.74
C LYS A 114 8.06 3.81 11.38
N LEU A 115 6.75 3.94 11.41
CA LEU A 115 5.89 3.92 10.21
C LEU A 115 5.00 5.15 10.24
N PHE A 116 4.95 5.88 9.10
CA PHE A 116 4.22 7.13 8.99
C PHE A 116 3.32 7.10 7.76
N GLY A 117 2.07 7.45 7.94
CA GLY A 117 1.11 7.55 6.84
C GLY A 117 0.62 8.98 6.63
N TYR A 118 0.73 9.46 5.40
CA TYR A 118 0.30 10.80 5.00
C TYR A 118 -0.82 10.68 3.98
N VAL A 119 -1.82 11.55 4.10
CA VAL A 119 -2.88 11.70 3.10
C VAL A 119 -2.88 13.14 2.64
N ASN A 120 -2.75 13.35 1.33
CA ASN A 120 -2.69 14.68 0.72
C ASN A 120 -1.63 15.57 1.39
N ASN A 121 -0.45 15.00 1.61
CA ASN A 121 0.73 15.65 2.21
C ASN A 121 0.58 16.02 3.69
N GLU A 122 -0.42 15.49 4.37
CA GLU A 122 -0.64 15.73 5.79
C GLU A 122 -0.47 14.42 6.56
N LEU A 123 0.35 14.45 7.62
CA LEU A 123 0.54 13.29 8.50
C LEU A 123 -0.77 12.97 9.22
N LYS A 124 -1.29 11.77 8.98
CA LYS A 124 -2.54 11.32 9.57
C LYS A 124 -2.37 10.25 10.61
N ILE A 125 -1.35 9.40 10.45
CA ILE A 125 -1.19 8.23 11.29
C ILE A 125 0.30 7.90 11.42
N GLU A 126 0.73 7.51 12.61
CA GLU A 126 2.09 7.04 12.84
C GLU A 126 2.10 5.97 13.91
N THR A 127 3.05 5.06 13.83
CA THR A 127 3.18 3.98 14.80
C THR A 127 4.61 3.43 14.79
N LYS A 128 4.90 2.55 15.73
CA LYS A 128 6.15 1.80 15.80
C LYS A 128 5.85 0.31 15.82
N ASP A 129 6.66 -0.46 15.12
CA ASP A 129 6.65 -1.91 15.25
C ASP A 129 7.70 -2.30 16.31
N GLN A 130 7.26 -2.89 17.39
CA GLN A 130 8.13 -3.16 18.55
C GLN A 130 8.59 -4.62 18.64
N SER A 131 8.20 -5.47 17.68
CA SER A 131 8.62 -6.88 17.70
C SER A 131 8.71 -7.42 16.29
N ASN A 132 9.76 -8.21 16.03
CA ASN A 132 10.00 -8.86 14.75
C ASN A 132 9.90 -7.88 13.56
N VAL A 133 10.61 -6.75 13.67
CA VAL A 133 10.57 -5.66 12.69
C VAL A 133 11.03 -6.17 11.33
N LEU A 134 10.27 -5.83 10.29
CA LEU A 134 10.69 -6.03 8.91
C LEU A 134 11.59 -4.85 8.53
N ASN A 135 12.89 -5.10 8.39
CA ASN A 135 13.89 -4.03 8.28
C ASN A 135 14.20 -3.60 6.85
N TYR A 136 13.73 -4.35 5.87
CA TYR A 136 14.09 -4.12 4.46
C TYR A 136 13.02 -4.71 3.55
N GLY A 137 13.08 -4.36 2.29
CA GLY A 137 12.25 -4.96 1.27
C GLY A 137 11.76 -3.95 0.24
N GLY A 138 11.05 -4.44 -0.75
CA GLY A 138 10.51 -3.63 -1.82
C GLY A 138 9.24 -2.90 -1.44
N MET A 139 8.63 -2.27 -2.43
CA MET A 139 7.40 -1.50 -2.25
C MET A 139 6.38 -1.88 -3.33
N GLY A 140 5.12 -1.54 -3.10
CA GLY A 140 4.09 -1.84 -4.07
C GLY A 140 2.74 -1.27 -3.70
N LEU A 141 1.74 -1.77 -4.41
CA LEU A 141 0.34 -1.41 -4.23
C LEU A 141 -0.45 -2.65 -3.89
N ILE A 142 -1.48 -2.50 -3.07
CA ILE A 142 -2.29 -3.61 -2.59
C ILE A 142 -3.78 -3.26 -2.70
N ALA A 143 -4.59 -4.25 -3.08
CA ALA A 143 -6.04 -4.15 -3.09
C ALA A 143 -6.64 -5.41 -2.49
N GLU A 144 -7.76 -5.27 -1.77
CA GLU A 144 -8.49 -6.38 -1.19
C GLU A 144 -9.95 -6.33 -1.64
N ASP A 145 -10.42 -7.43 -2.23
CA ASP A 145 -11.81 -7.61 -2.68
C ASP A 145 -12.33 -6.45 -3.54
N GLY A 146 -11.68 -6.17 -4.66
CA GLY A 146 -12.16 -5.14 -5.57
C GLY A 146 -11.08 -4.50 -6.43
N THR A 147 -11.30 -3.24 -6.80
CA THR A 147 -10.50 -2.54 -7.79
C THR A 147 -9.98 -1.20 -7.26
N MET A 148 -8.73 -0.91 -7.59
CA MET A 148 -8.05 0.34 -7.24
C MET A 148 -7.27 0.83 -8.46
N SER A 149 -7.25 2.15 -8.67
CA SER A 149 -6.44 2.80 -9.72
C SER A 149 -5.34 3.62 -9.09
N SER A 150 -4.23 3.74 -9.79
CA SER A 150 -3.08 4.55 -9.37
C SER A 150 -2.52 5.27 -10.59
N ASN A 151 -2.09 6.53 -10.42
CA ASN A 151 -1.42 7.26 -11.49
C ASN A 151 0.02 6.79 -11.63
N GLU A 152 0.86 7.12 -10.67
CA GLU A 152 2.26 6.71 -10.69
C GLU A 152 2.74 6.50 -9.25
N VAL A 153 3.84 5.77 -9.11
CA VAL A 153 4.40 5.45 -7.80
C VAL A 153 5.80 6.05 -7.72
N HIS A 154 6.05 6.81 -6.66
CA HIS A 154 7.34 7.43 -6.39
C HIS A 154 7.97 6.85 -5.15
N VAL A 155 9.30 6.65 -5.20
CA VAL A 155 10.10 6.23 -4.06
C VAL A 155 11.18 7.28 -3.82
N SER A 156 11.31 7.71 -2.59
CA SER A 156 12.34 8.69 -2.23
C SER A 156 13.06 8.35 -0.93
#